data_54c9612466aca1c41d2080abb41ade47
#
_entry.id   54c9612466aca1c41d2080abb41ade47
#
_cell.length_a   1.000
_cell.length_b   1.000
_cell.length_c   1.000
_cell.angle_alpha   90.00
_cell.angle_beta   90.00
_cell.angle_gamma   90.00
#
_symmetry.space_group_name_H-M   'P 1'
#
loop_
_entity.id
_entity.type
_entity.pdbx_description
1 polymer ?
#
loop_
_entity_poly.entity_id
_entity_poly.type
_entity_poly.pdbx_seq_one_letter_code
_entity_poly.pdbx_strand_id
1 'polypeptide(L)' 'MSDRYYVNNNAQANGDHEVHKLGCYYLGLASSTRDLGLHDTCRSAVAAAKTIYWKSNGCAFCAAACHTS' A
#
# COMPACT_ATOMS: atom_id res chain seq x y z
N MET A 1 16.96 4.86 1.77
CA MET A 1 16.93 3.92 0.64
C MET A 1 15.50 3.73 0.18
N SER A 2 15.31 3.54 -1.12
CA SER A 2 13.96 3.42 -1.67
C SER A 2 13.51 1.97 -1.70
N ASP A 3 12.23 1.76 -1.44
CA ASP A 3 11.57 0.48 -1.62
C ASP A 3 10.45 0.62 -2.65
N ARG A 4 10.15 -0.46 -3.35
CA ARG A 4 9.03 -0.46 -4.28
C ARG A 4 7.76 -0.76 -3.51
N TYR A 5 6.72 0.02 -3.79
CA TYR A 5 5.42 -0.13 -3.15
C TYR A 5 4.33 -0.48 -4.15
N TYR A 6 3.29 -1.12 -3.65
CA TYR A 6 2.14 -1.56 -4.44
C TYR A 6 0.86 -1.25 -3.67
N VAL A 7 -0.20 -0.97 -4.40
CA VAL A 7 -1.54 -0.85 -3.80
C VAL A 7 -2.39 -2.02 -4.26
N ASN A 8 -3.16 -2.59 -3.33
CA ASN A 8 -4.10 -3.66 -3.65
C ASN A 8 -5.29 -3.06 -4.40
N ASN A 9 -5.55 -3.56 -5.61
CA ASN A 9 -6.69 -3.10 -6.40
C ASN A 9 -8.03 -3.50 -5.79
N ASN A 10 -8.03 -4.49 -4.89
CA ASN A 10 -9.23 -4.92 -4.19
C ASN A 10 -9.28 -4.25 -2.83
N ALA A 11 -10.41 -3.62 -2.52
CA ALA A 11 -10.63 -2.99 -1.24
C ALA A 11 -10.86 -4.04 -0.15
N GLN A 12 -10.45 -3.72 1.08
CA GLN A 12 -10.82 -4.49 2.27
C GLN A 12 -12.29 -4.27 2.60
N ALA A 13 -12.78 -5.01 3.61
CA ALA A 13 -14.16 -4.89 4.05
C ALA A 13 -14.53 -3.46 4.46
N ASN A 14 -13.58 -2.69 5.01
CA ASN A 14 -13.81 -1.29 5.39
C ASN A 14 -13.71 -0.31 4.20
N GLY A 15 -13.40 -0.80 3.01
CA GLY A 15 -13.28 0.01 1.80
C GLY A 15 -11.87 0.52 1.51
N ASP A 16 -10.91 0.28 2.39
CA ASP A 16 -9.54 0.75 2.20
C ASP A 16 -8.76 -0.15 1.24
N HIS A 17 -7.96 0.47 0.37
CA HIS A 17 -7.00 -0.22 -0.48
C HIS A 17 -5.65 -0.21 0.22
N GLU A 18 -5.11 -1.39 0.55
CA GLU A 18 -3.85 -1.47 1.29
C GLU A 18 -2.64 -1.21 0.41
N VAL A 19 -1.70 -0.45 0.95
CA VAL A 19 -0.40 -0.17 0.33
C VAL A 19 0.65 -1.05 1.00
N HIS A 20 1.34 -1.86 0.21
CA HIS A 20 2.36 -2.80 0.69
C HIS A 20 3.72 -2.48 0.10
N LYS A 21 4.75 -2.76 0.88
CA LYS A 21 6.14 -2.72 0.42
C LYS A 21 6.48 -4.07 -0.23
N LEU A 22 7.32 -4.05 -1.26
CA LEU A 22 7.81 -5.27 -1.89
C LEU A 22 8.44 -6.19 -0.83
N GLY A 23 8.07 -7.45 -0.86
CA GLY A 23 8.52 -8.45 0.11
C GLY A 23 7.55 -8.66 1.26
N CYS A 24 6.50 -7.86 1.36
CA CYS A 24 5.48 -8.06 2.39
C CYS A 24 4.73 -9.37 2.15
N TYR A 25 4.55 -10.16 3.21
CA TYR A 25 3.80 -11.42 3.11
C TYR A 25 2.40 -11.18 2.55
N TYR A 26 1.73 -10.13 3.02
CA TYR A 26 0.35 -9.83 2.61
C TYR A 26 0.26 -9.32 1.18
N LEU A 27 1.33 -8.75 0.65
CA LEU A 27 1.39 -8.40 -0.78
C LEU A 27 1.27 -9.67 -1.62
N GLY A 28 1.92 -10.75 -1.19
CA GLY A 28 1.87 -12.04 -1.90
C GLY A 28 0.47 -12.68 -1.89
N LEU A 29 -0.39 -12.30 -0.94
CA LEU A 29 -1.75 -12.81 -0.86
C LEU A 29 -2.72 -12.01 -1.74
N ALA A 30 -2.34 -10.83 -2.18
CA ALA A 30 -3.21 -9.99 -3.01
C ALA A 30 -3.30 -10.57 -4.42
N SER A 31 -4.52 -10.70 -4.92
CA SER A 31 -4.75 -11.26 -6.26
C SER A 31 -4.50 -10.26 -7.38
N SER A 32 -4.58 -8.95 -7.07
CA SER A 32 -4.41 -7.90 -8.06
C SER A 32 -3.81 -6.67 -7.39
N THR A 33 -2.66 -6.22 -7.88
CA THR A 33 -1.96 -5.06 -7.31
C THR A 33 -1.52 -4.13 -8.41
N ARG A 34 -1.26 -2.87 -8.02
CA ARG A 34 -0.74 -1.85 -8.92
C ARG A 34 0.58 -1.33 -8.37
N ASP A 35 1.59 -1.28 -9.22
CA ASP A 35 2.92 -0.78 -8.88
C ASP A 35 2.86 0.74 -8.65
N LEU A 36 3.33 1.20 -7.50
CA LEU A 36 3.37 2.61 -7.15
C LEU A 36 4.77 3.22 -7.39
N GLY A 37 5.74 2.40 -7.81
CA GLY A 37 7.12 2.85 -8.01
C GLY A 37 7.93 2.84 -6.72
N LEU A 38 9.07 3.51 -6.77
CA LEU A 38 10.02 3.57 -5.65
C LEU A 38 9.72 4.75 -4.76
N HIS A 39 9.73 4.52 -3.45
CA HIS A 39 9.50 5.55 -2.44
C HIS A 39 10.43 5.34 -1.27
N ASP A 40 10.96 6.42 -0.70
CA ASP A 40 11.84 6.35 0.46
C ASP A 40 11.08 6.00 1.74
N THR A 41 9.80 6.35 1.78
CA THR A 41 8.92 6.03 2.92
C THR A 41 7.55 5.61 2.41
N CYS A 42 6.78 4.96 3.28
CA CYS A 42 5.40 4.61 2.94
C CYS A 42 4.50 5.85 2.76
N ARG A 43 4.91 6.99 3.30
CA ARG A 43 4.12 8.21 3.27
C ARG A 43 3.85 8.69 1.84
N SER A 44 4.91 8.79 1.03
CA SER A 44 4.76 9.18 -0.37
C SER A 44 4.07 8.09 -1.19
N ALA A 45 4.28 6.81 -0.83
CA ALA A 45 3.63 5.69 -1.50
C ALA A 45 2.11 5.74 -1.27
N VAL A 46 1.67 5.99 -0.04
CA VAL A 46 0.24 6.11 0.27
C VAL A 46 -0.35 7.33 -0.44
N ALA A 47 0.38 8.44 -0.48
CA ALA A 47 -0.06 9.63 -1.21
C ALA A 47 -0.26 9.33 -2.70
N ALA A 48 0.65 8.58 -3.31
CA ALA A 48 0.52 8.15 -4.70
C ALA A 48 -0.70 7.24 -4.89
N ALA A 49 -0.92 6.30 -3.97
CA ALA A 49 -2.07 5.41 -4.03
C ALA A 49 -3.39 6.19 -3.95
N LYS A 50 -3.43 7.25 -3.16
CA LYS A 50 -4.64 8.07 -2.99
C LYS A 50 -5.02 8.82 -4.25
N THR A 51 -4.12 8.98 -5.21
CA THR A 51 -4.46 9.56 -6.52
C THR A 51 -5.23 8.57 -7.38
N ILE A 52 -5.18 7.28 -7.05
CA ILE A 52 -5.85 6.20 -7.77
C ILE A 52 -7.08 5.75 -7.00
N TYR A 53 -6.88 5.45 -5.71
CA TYR A 53 -7.93 5.05 -4.77
C TYR A 53 -7.82 5.97 -3.56
N TRP A 54 -8.72 6.95 -3.44
CA TRP A 54 -8.58 7.95 -2.39
C TRP A 54 -8.68 7.33 -0.98
N LYS A 55 -9.35 6.18 -0.84
CA LYS A 55 -9.37 5.40 0.41
C LYS A 55 -8.23 4.40 0.41
N SER A 56 -7.00 4.90 0.47
CA SER A 56 -5.81 4.06 0.57
C SER A 56 -5.21 4.18 1.96
N ASN A 57 -4.63 3.09 2.45
CA ASN A 57 -4.06 3.01 3.80
C ASN A 57 -2.82 2.12 3.77
N GLY A 58 -1.84 2.41 4.60
CA GLY A 58 -0.65 1.59 4.73
C GLY A 58 -0.96 0.25 5.39
N CYS A 59 -0.29 -0.80 4.93
CA CYS A 59 -0.41 -2.12 5.56
C CYS A 59 0.10 -2.06 7.00
N ALA A 60 -0.67 -2.66 7.93
CA ALA A 60 -0.33 -2.63 9.35
C ALA A 60 1.01 -3.32 9.65
N PHE A 61 1.50 -4.16 8.77
CA PHE A 61 2.74 -4.92 8.97
C PHE A 61 3.93 -4.31 8.25
N CYS A 62 3.84 -4.08 6.95
CA CYS A 62 5.01 -3.59 6.18
C CYS A 62 5.03 -2.07 6.02
N ALA A 63 3.98 -1.39 6.37
CA ALA A 63 3.87 0.07 6.31
C ALA A 63 3.16 0.60 7.56
N ALA A 64 3.55 0.06 8.71
CA ALA A 64 2.89 0.33 9.99
C ALA A 64 2.86 1.83 10.34
N ALA A 65 3.91 2.57 9.99
CA ALA A 65 3.98 4.00 10.24
C ALA A 65 2.90 4.79 9.47
N CYS A 66 2.36 4.21 8.41
CA CYS A 66 1.34 4.84 7.57
C CYS A 66 -0.04 4.21 7.74
N HIS A 67 -0.14 3.24 8.63
CA HIS A 67 -1.42 2.58 8.90
C HIS A 67 -2.25 3.43 9.86
N THR A 68 -3.48 3.74 9.46
CA THR A 68 -4.42 4.48 10.30
C THR A 68 -5.66 3.63 10.54
N SER A 69 -5.88 3.22 11.79
CA SER A 69 -7.02 2.40 12.25
C SER A 69 -7.27 1.18 11.39
#